data_3e95b848814096108062406c57b51799
#
_entry.id   3e95b848814096108062406c57b51799
#
_cell.length_a   1.000
_cell.length_b   1.000
_cell.length_c   1.000
_cell.angle_alpha   90.00
_cell.angle_beta   90.00
_cell.angle_gamma   90.00
#
_symmetry.space_group_name_H-M   'P 1'
#
loop_
_entity.id
_entity.type
_entity.pdbx_description
1 polymer ?
#
loop_
_entity_poly.entity_id
_entity_poly.type
_entity_poly.pdbx_seq_one_letter_code
_entity_poly.pdbx_strand_id
1 'polypeptide(L)'
;MEFDYIIIGAGSAGNVLATRLTEDSNVNVLLLEAGGPDYRFDFRTQMPAALAYPLQGKRYNWAYETEPEPYMNNRRMECGRGKGLGGSSLINGMCYIRGNAMDLDNWATMPGLENWSYLDCLPYYRKSETRDTGANDYHGGEGPVSVTTPKKGNNVLFEAMIQAGVQAGYPRTDDLNGYQQEGFGPMDRFVTPEGRRSSTARGYLDRAKNRANLKIVTHATTDRILFEGKRAIGVEYLIGDSNTLHTVHARREVLLCAGAIASPQILQRSGVGSAELLNQFDIPVVHDLPGVGENLQDHLEMYLQYECKEPVSLYPALKWWNQPKIGAEWLFNGTGVGASNQFEAGGFIRSREEFSWPNIQYHFLPVAINYNGSNAVDAHGFQCHVGSMRSPSRGHVRLKSRDPRRHPAILFNYMSHEQDWHEFRDAIRITREIINQPALDKYRGREISPGIECQTDEELDEFVRNHGETAYHPCGTCKMGNDEMSVVDGEGRVHGLQGLRVVDASIMPQIITGNLNATTIMIGEKIADCIRGLDALPRSTADYYVAGEAPVRTEPARPA
;
A
#
# COMPACT_ATOMS: atom_id res chain seq x y z
N MET A 1 -10.16 -2.66 32.93
CA MET A 1 -10.05 -3.94 32.19
C MET A 1 -8.62 -4.04 31.70
N GLU A 2 -7.99 -5.20 31.73
CA GLU A 2 -6.56 -5.33 31.47
C GLU A 2 -6.29 -6.46 30.46
N PHE A 3 -5.35 -6.24 29.53
CA PHE A 3 -4.92 -7.18 28.49
C PHE A 3 -3.40 -7.32 28.50
N ASP A 4 -2.85 -8.37 27.90
CA ASP A 4 -1.40 -8.46 27.69
C ASP A 4 -0.94 -7.46 26.66
N TYR A 5 -1.66 -7.40 25.53
CA TYR A 5 -1.39 -6.45 24.44
C TYR A 5 -2.64 -5.67 24.06
N ILE A 6 -2.45 -4.40 23.75
CA ILE A 6 -3.47 -3.55 23.13
C ILE A 6 -2.97 -3.17 21.74
N ILE A 7 -3.70 -3.56 20.70
CA ILE A 7 -3.40 -3.24 19.31
C ILE A 7 -4.32 -2.08 18.89
N ILE A 8 -3.73 -0.98 18.42
CA ILE A 8 -4.44 0.21 17.94
C ILE A 8 -4.45 0.19 16.41
N GLY A 9 -5.59 -0.07 15.81
CA GLY A 9 -5.80 -0.16 14.36
C GLY A 9 -5.85 -1.61 13.88
N ALA A 10 -6.97 -2.01 13.29
CA ALA A 10 -7.19 -3.30 12.65
C ALA A 10 -6.90 -3.25 11.14
N GLY A 11 -5.81 -2.58 10.77
CA GLY A 11 -5.28 -2.53 9.42
C GLY A 11 -4.47 -3.76 9.04
N SER A 12 -3.64 -3.64 8.00
CA SER A 12 -2.87 -4.76 7.44
C SER A 12 -1.96 -5.41 8.49
N ALA A 13 -1.13 -4.64 9.18
CA ALA A 13 -0.24 -5.19 10.22
C ALA A 13 -0.98 -5.53 11.52
N GLY A 14 -1.94 -4.70 11.96
CA GLY A 14 -2.67 -4.95 13.21
C GLY A 14 -3.45 -6.26 13.20
N ASN A 15 -4.03 -6.64 12.05
CA ASN A 15 -4.71 -7.93 11.91
C ASN A 15 -3.72 -9.11 11.93
N VAL A 16 -2.50 -8.93 11.41
CA VAL A 16 -1.42 -9.93 11.54
C VAL A 16 -1.09 -10.12 13.01
N LEU A 17 -0.78 -9.03 13.74
CA LEU A 17 -0.43 -9.10 15.16
C LEU A 17 -1.55 -9.71 15.99
N ALA A 18 -2.80 -9.28 15.81
CA ALA A 18 -3.95 -9.84 16.53
C ALA A 18 -4.07 -11.35 16.31
N THR A 19 -3.85 -11.80 15.08
CA THR A 19 -3.95 -13.22 14.73
C THR A 19 -2.79 -14.03 15.32
N ARG A 20 -1.56 -13.54 15.18
CA ARG A 20 -0.35 -14.26 15.60
C ARG A 20 -0.20 -14.30 17.12
N LEU A 21 -0.45 -13.18 17.82
CA LEU A 21 -0.31 -13.13 19.28
C LEU A 21 -1.35 -14.00 20.00
N THR A 22 -2.55 -14.13 19.44
CA THR A 22 -3.61 -14.95 20.05
C THR A 22 -3.52 -16.44 19.68
N GLU A 23 -2.48 -16.88 18.96
CA GLU A 23 -2.16 -18.30 18.80
C GLU A 23 -1.78 -18.94 20.15
N ASP A 24 -1.15 -18.18 21.07
CA ASP A 24 -0.99 -18.56 22.45
C ASP A 24 -2.27 -18.22 23.24
N SER A 25 -3.00 -19.23 23.70
CA SER A 25 -4.26 -19.07 24.45
C SER A 25 -4.10 -18.36 25.80
N ASN A 26 -2.87 -18.25 26.35
CA ASN A 26 -2.57 -17.54 27.59
C ASN A 26 -2.36 -16.03 27.38
N VAL A 27 -2.24 -15.59 26.14
CA VAL A 27 -2.04 -14.17 25.76
C VAL A 27 -3.39 -13.55 25.43
N ASN A 28 -3.81 -12.55 26.21
CA ASN A 28 -5.05 -11.81 25.99
C ASN A 28 -4.79 -10.52 25.21
N VAL A 29 -5.48 -10.34 24.09
CA VAL A 29 -5.30 -9.22 23.19
C VAL A 29 -6.60 -8.41 23.04
N LEU A 30 -6.48 -7.09 23.13
CA LEU A 30 -7.51 -6.15 22.71
C LEU A 30 -7.12 -5.52 21.37
N LEU A 31 -8.01 -5.60 20.39
CA LEU A 31 -7.88 -4.93 19.11
C LEU A 31 -8.90 -3.79 19.01
N LEU A 32 -8.41 -2.55 18.89
CA LEU A 32 -9.22 -1.34 18.72
C LEU A 32 -9.23 -0.89 17.27
N GLU A 33 -10.42 -0.63 16.71
CA GLU A 33 -10.59 -0.13 15.35
C GLU A 33 -11.59 1.03 15.31
N ALA A 34 -11.19 2.13 14.68
CA ALA A 34 -12.02 3.34 14.59
C ALA A 34 -13.22 3.20 13.67
N GLY A 35 -13.13 2.34 12.66
CA GLY A 35 -14.24 2.05 11.75
C GLY A 35 -15.10 0.88 12.17
N GLY A 36 -15.99 0.47 11.27
CA GLY A 36 -16.92 -0.65 11.48
C GLY A 36 -16.33 -2.01 11.08
N PRO A 37 -17.13 -3.07 11.22
CA PRO A 37 -16.75 -4.41 10.80
C PRO A 37 -16.65 -4.54 9.27
N ASP A 38 -15.97 -5.60 8.80
CA ASP A 38 -16.01 -6.03 7.40
C ASP A 38 -17.33 -6.75 7.13
N TYR A 39 -18.25 -6.07 6.43
CA TYR A 39 -19.57 -6.61 6.09
C TYR A 39 -19.49 -7.55 4.89
N ARG A 40 -19.62 -8.85 5.09
CA ARG A 40 -19.46 -9.89 4.06
C ARG A 40 -20.38 -9.77 2.85
N PHE A 41 -21.51 -9.11 2.99
CA PHE A 41 -22.50 -8.89 1.92
C PHE A 41 -22.41 -7.50 1.29
N ASP A 42 -21.51 -6.64 1.75
CA ASP A 42 -21.32 -5.32 1.15
C ASP A 42 -20.38 -5.44 -0.06
N PHE A 43 -20.99 -5.42 -1.26
CA PHE A 43 -20.24 -5.55 -2.50
C PHE A 43 -19.10 -4.52 -2.64
N ARG A 44 -19.22 -3.36 -2.02
CA ARG A 44 -18.24 -2.27 -2.11
C ARG A 44 -16.85 -2.68 -1.57
N THR A 45 -16.82 -3.54 -0.55
CA THR A 45 -15.57 -4.06 0.02
C THR A 45 -15.26 -5.48 -0.41
N GLN A 46 -16.21 -6.18 -1.06
CA GLN A 46 -16.08 -7.60 -1.40
C GLN A 46 -15.80 -7.84 -2.89
N MET A 47 -16.43 -7.05 -3.77
CA MET A 47 -16.32 -7.22 -5.22
C MET A 47 -15.08 -6.46 -5.74
N PRO A 48 -14.11 -7.14 -6.37
CA PRO A 48 -12.88 -6.50 -6.83
C PRO A 48 -13.11 -5.30 -7.78
N ALA A 49 -14.01 -5.42 -8.75
CA ALA A 49 -14.32 -4.32 -9.67
C ALA A 49 -14.98 -3.10 -9.01
N ALA A 50 -15.47 -3.24 -7.77
CA ALA A 50 -16.10 -2.15 -7.03
C ALA A 50 -15.11 -1.22 -6.31
N LEU A 51 -13.83 -1.28 -6.63
CA LEU A 51 -12.74 -0.63 -5.90
C LEU A 51 -12.89 0.90 -5.70
N ALA A 52 -13.59 1.60 -6.59
CA ALA A 52 -13.86 3.04 -6.46
C ALA A 52 -14.95 3.38 -5.41
N TYR A 53 -15.91 2.47 -5.18
CA TYR A 53 -17.05 2.75 -4.30
C TYR A 53 -16.67 2.97 -2.82
N PRO A 54 -15.77 2.19 -2.20
CA PRO A 54 -15.42 2.41 -0.80
C PRO A 54 -14.60 3.69 -0.58
N LEU A 55 -13.98 4.26 -1.61
CA LEU A 55 -13.31 5.56 -1.55
C LEU A 55 -14.31 6.70 -1.47
N GLN A 56 -15.53 6.52 -2.01
CA GLN A 56 -16.56 7.53 -1.96
C GLN A 56 -17.21 7.61 -0.55
N GLY A 57 -17.22 8.78 0.03
CA GLY A 57 -17.81 9.03 1.35
C GLY A 57 -16.95 8.55 2.52
N LYS A 58 -17.54 8.53 3.73
CA LYS A 58 -16.79 8.37 5.01
C LYS A 58 -17.05 7.03 5.71
N ARG A 59 -17.77 6.08 5.09
CA ARG A 59 -18.10 4.81 5.74
C ARG A 59 -16.90 3.90 5.90
N TYR A 60 -16.11 3.77 4.83
CA TYR A 60 -14.92 2.92 4.76
C TYR A 60 -13.64 3.72 4.53
N ASN A 61 -13.74 5.04 4.41
CA ASN A 61 -12.66 5.95 4.11
C ASN A 61 -12.57 7.04 5.18
N TRP A 62 -11.37 7.33 5.67
CA TRP A 62 -11.11 8.49 6.51
C TRP A 62 -11.33 9.79 5.76
N ALA A 63 -11.19 9.75 4.42
CA ALA A 63 -11.30 10.90 3.52
C ALA A 63 -10.36 12.05 3.97
N TYR A 64 -9.10 11.72 4.19
CA TYR A 64 -8.07 12.74 4.42
C TYR A 64 -7.81 13.53 3.15
N GLU A 65 -7.41 14.78 3.34
CA GLU A 65 -6.92 15.67 2.29
C GLU A 65 -5.59 16.26 2.74
N THR A 66 -4.72 16.58 1.77
CA THR A 66 -3.44 17.24 2.03
C THR A 66 -3.65 18.71 2.39
N GLU A 67 -2.64 19.32 3.00
CA GLU A 67 -2.48 20.76 2.93
C GLU A 67 -2.21 21.16 1.46
N PRO A 68 -2.29 22.45 1.08
CA PRO A 68 -1.93 22.86 -0.27
C PRO A 68 -0.51 22.41 -0.62
N GLU A 69 -0.38 21.61 -1.69
CA GLU A 69 0.92 21.10 -2.16
C GLU A 69 1.64 22.17 -2.98
N PRO A 70 2.77 22.70 -2.49
CA PRO A 70 3.37 23.93 -3.06
C PRO A 70 3.79 23.79 -4.52
N TYR A 71 4.29 22.62 -4.90
CA TYR A 71 4.78 22.35 -6.26
C TYR A 71 3.71 21.77 -7.19
N MET A 72 2.48 21.55 -6.69
CA MET A 72 1.33 21.02 -7.41
C MET A 72 0.23 22.10 -7.55
N ASN A 73 0.61 23.32 -7.93
CA ASN A 73 -0.30 24.47 -8.07
C ASN A 73 -1.14 24.77 -6.82
N ASN A 74 -0.60 24.48 -5.62
CA ASN A 74 -1.29 24.58 -4.33
C ASN A 74 -2.60 23.78 -4.27
N ARG A 75 -2.72 22.71 -5.04
CA ARG A 75 -3.87 21.80 -4.95
C ARG A 75 -3.91 21.12 -3.59
N ARG A 76 -5.12 20.92 -3.07
CA ARG A 76 -5.38 19.94 -2.01
C ARG A 76 -5.71 18.62 -2.68
N MET A 77 -5.00 17.59 -2.30
CA MET A 77 -5.11 16.28 -2.92
C MET A 77 -5.78 15.31 -1.96
N GLU A 78 -6.60 14.40 -2.49
CA GLU A 78 -7.19 13.33 -1.70
C GLU A 78 -6.09 12.41 -1.16
N CYS A 79 -6.25 11.97 0.10
CA CYS A 79 -5.39 10.94 0.72
C CYS A 79 -6.29 9.92 1.43
N GLY A 80 -7.05 9.14 0.66
CA GLY A 80 -7.98 8.15 1.18
C GLY A 80 -7.27 7.03 1.95
N ARG A 81 -7.74 6.76 3.18
CA ARG A 81 -7.26 5.65 4.02
C ARG A 81 -8.44 4.84 4.54
N GLY A 82 -8.27 3.51 4.57
CA GLY A 82 -9.32 2.61 5.02
C GLY A 82 -9.69 2.80 6.48
N LYS A 83 -11.00 2.74 6.77
CA LYS A 83 -11.60 2.87 8.10
C LYS A 83 -12.53 1.70 8.35
N GLY A 84 -12.06 0.70 9.10
CA GLY A 84 -12.77 -0.54 9.39
C GLY A 84 -11.85 -1.72 9.58
N LEU A 85 -12.40 -2.87 9.97
CA LEU A 85 -11.65 -4.13 10.08
C LEU A 85 -11.06 -4.49 8.72
N GLY A 86 -9.73 -4.45 8.62
CA GLY A 86 -8.96 -4.58 7.39
C GLY A 86 -8.22 -3.30 6.98
N GLY A 87 -8.57 -2.15 7.55
CA GLY A 87 -7.95 -0.86 7.23
C GLY A 87 -7.92 -0.61 5.72
N SER A 88 -6.80 -0.10 5.20
CA SER A 88 -6.66 0.19 3.76
C SER A 88 -6.74 -1.06 2.86
N SER A 89 -6.55 -2.28 3.38
CA SER A 89 -6.77 -3.50 2.60
C SER A 89 -8.24 -3.73 2.21
N LEU A 90 -9.21 -3.04 2.87
CA LEU A 90 -10.63 -3.05 2.48
C LEU A 90 -10.92 -2.22 1.22
N ILE A 91 -10.09 -1.21 0.92
CA ILE A 91 -10.41 -0.19 -0.08
C ILE A 91 -9.33 -0.01 -1.15
N ASN A 92 -8.20 -0.72 -1.05
CA ASN A 92 -7.09 -0.64 -2.01
C ASN A 92 -7.44 -1.28 -3.37
N GLY A 93 -6.58 -1.04 -4.38
CA GLY A 93 -6.70 -1.62 -5.73
C GLY A 93 -6.34 -3.10 -5.82
N MET A 94 -6.01 -3.78 -4.71
CA MET A 94 -5.68 -5.21 -4.63
C MET A 94 -4.49 -5.67 -5.46
N CYS A 95 -3.63 -4.78 -5.94
CA CYS A 95 -2.39 -5.19 -6.59
C CYS A 95 -1.46 -5.83 -5.54
N TYR A 96 -0.97 -7.04 -5.84
CA TYR A 96 0.00 -7.74 -5.00
C TYR A 96 1.40 -7.53 -5.55
N ILE A 97 2.13 -6.63 -4.94
CA ILE A 97 3.54 -6.31 -5.26
C ILE A 97 4.32 -6.24 -3.94
N ARG A 98 5.55 -6.76 -3.94
CA ARG A 98 6.42 -6.84 -2.77
C ARG A 98 7.51 -5.78 -2.70
N GLY A 99 7.64 -4.96 -3.73
CA GLY A 99 8.81 -4.12 -3.97
C GLY A 99 9.94 -4.87 -4.69
N ASN A 100 11.01 -4.16 -4.97
CA ASN A 100 12.22 -4.75 -5.55
C ASN A 100 13.11 -5.31 -4.43
N ALA A 101 13.90 -6.36 -4.73
CA ALA A 101 14.85 -6.91 -3.77
C ALA A 101 15.82 -5.84 -3.25
N MET A 102 16.28 -4.96 -4.14
CA MET A 102 17.20 -3.87 -3.83
C MET A 102 16.62 -2.83 -2.86
N ASP A 103 15.30 -2.67 -2.75
CA ASP A 103 14.71 -1.79 -1.76
C ASP A 103 15.03 -2.26 -0.33
N LEU A 104 14.84 -3.56 -0.08
CA LEU A 104 15.08 -4.16 1.23
C LEU A 104 16.57 -4.31 1.51
N ASP A 105 17.37 -4.64 0.50
CA ASP A 105 18.83 -4.67 0.66
C ASP A 105 19.38 -3.27 0.98
N ASN A 106 18.79 -2.23 0.40
CA ASN A 106 19.11 -0.85 0.77
C ASN A 106 18.70 -0.53 2.22
N TRP A 107 17.54 -1.02 2.70
CA TRP A 107 17.19 -0.89 4.12
C TRP A 107 18.23 -1.56 5.02
N ALA A 108 18.71 -2.74 4.65
CA ALA A 108 19.71 -3.49 5.42
C ALA A 108 21.09 -2.79 5.51
N THR A 109 21.36 -1.80 4.66
CA THR A 109 22.57 -0.95 4.78
C THR A 109 22.47 0.11 5.87
N MET A 110 21.26 0.38 6.37
CA MET A 110 21.03 1.39 7.40
C MET A 110 21.35 0.83 8.78
N PRO A 111 22.02 1.60 9.66
CA PRO A 111 22.39 1.12 11.00
C PRO A 111 21.20 0.62 11.81
N GLY A 112 21.30 -0.61 12.33
CA GLY A 112 20.28 -1.27 13.13
C GLY A 112 19.20 -2.00 12.32
N LEU A 113 19.35 -2.06 10.98
CA LEU A 113 18.42 -2.73 10.08
C LEU A 113 19.08 -3.89 9.30
N GLU A 114 20.21 -4.40 9.74
CA GLU A 114 21.02 -5.40 9.04
C GLU A 114 20.25 -6.70 8.75
N ASN A 115 19.19 -6.98 9.51
CA ASN A 115 18.31 -8.16 9.34
C ASN A 115 17.05 -7.87 8.48
N TRP A 116 17.01 -6.76 7.76
CA TRP A 116 15.92 -6.37 6.87
C TRP A 116 16.25 -6.53 5.38
N SER A 117 17.29 -7.30 5.02
CA SER A 117 17.58 -7.58 3.61
C SER A 117 16.46 -8.36 2.94
N TYR A 118 16.43 -8.35 1.61
CA TYR A 118 15.42 -9.09 0.85
C TYR A 118 15.37 -10.58 1.25
N LEU A 119 16.52 -11.23 1.36
CA LEU A 119 16.59 -12.65 1.72
C LEU A 119 16.19 -12.94 3.16
N ASP A 120 16.30 -11.98 4.08
CA ASP A 120 15.78 -12.09 5.45
C ASP A 120 14.26 -11.88 5.51
N CYS A 121 13.71 -11.10 4.59
CA CYS A 121 12.29 -10.76 4.54
C CYS A 121 11.46 -11.72 3.66
N LEU A 122 12.06 -12.32 2.63
CA LEU A 122 11.37 -13.23 1.70
C LEU A 122 10.63 -14.38 2.40
N PRO A 123 11.16 -15.04 3.45
CA PRO A 123 10.42 -16.06 4.19
C PRO A 123 9.11 -15.55 4.81
N TYR A 124 9.06 -14.29 5.24
CA TYR A 124 7.87 -13.67 5.83
C TYR A 124 6.83 -13.29 4.77
N TYR A 125 7.23 -12.88 3.56
CA TYR A 125 6.31 -12.75 2.43
C TYR A 125 5.67 -14.10 2.12
N ARG A 126 6.47 -15.17 1.99
CA ARG A 126 5.99 -16.54 1.73
C ARG A 126 5.06 -17.04 2.84
N LYS A 127 5.39 -16.78 4.11
CA LYS A 127 4.56 -17.12 5.29
C LYS A 127 3.18 -16.46 5.23
N SER A 128 3.06 -15.29 4.62
CA SER A 128 1.84 -14.48 4.61
C SER A 128 0.83 -14.89 3.54
N GLU A 129 1.23 -15.58 2.47
CA GLU A 129 0.41 -15.77 1.29
C GLU A 129 0.12 -17.23 0.93
N THR A 130 -1.00 -17.42 0.25
CA THR A 130 -1.31 -18.60 -0.55
C THR A 130 -1.52 -18.16 -1.98
N ARG A 131 -0.55 -18.48 -2.88
CA ARG A 131 -0.65 -18.18 -4.31
C ARG A 131 -1.36 -19.31 -5.04
N ASP A 132 -2.29 -18.98 -5.92
CA ASP A 132 -3.11 -19.97 -6.66
C ASP A 132 -2.31 -20.84 -7.64
N THR A 133 -1.14 -20.37 -8.07
CA THR A 133 -0.21 -21.14 -8.93
C THR A 133 0.75 -22.01 -8.14
N GLY A 134 0.65 -22.03 -6.81
CA GLY A 134 1.44 -22.88 -5.92
C GLY A 134 2.68 -22.19 -5.33
N ALA A 135 3.29 -22.89 -4.36
CA ALA A 135 4.51 -22.44 -3.70
C ALA A 135 5.75 -22.68 -4.55
N ASN A 136 6.75 -21.79 -4.41
CA ASN A 136 8.08 -21.93 -5.01
C ASN A 136 9.12 -21.19 -4.14
N ASP A 137 10.31 -20.90 -4.66
CA ASP A 137 11.36 -20.20 -3.93
C ASP A 137 10.94 -18.78 -3.50
N TYR A 138 10.03 -18.15 -4.25
CA TYR A 138 9.56 -16.79 -4.01
C TYR A 138 8.17 -16.74 -3.37
N HIS A 139 7.32 -17.73 -3.57
CA HIS A 139 5.90 -17.73 -3.20
C HIS A 139 5.54 -18.75 -2.15
N GLY A 140 4.55 -18.38 -1.31
CA GLY A 140 3.96 -19.26 -0.31
C GLY A 140 2.71 -19.98 -0.82
N GLY A 141 2.35 -21.09 -0.16
CA GLY A 141 1.17 -21.91 -0.49
C GLY A 141 0.20 -22.13 0.67
N GLU A 142 0.50 -21.65 1.88
CA GLU A 142 -0.28 -21.95 3.10
C GLU A 142 -0.58 -20.71 3.95
N GLY A 143 -0.17 -19.53 3.49
CA GLY A 143 -0.36 -18.28 4.23
C GLY A 143 -1.81 -17.81 4.28
N PRO A 144 -2.09 -16.84 5.14
CA PRO A 144 -3.46 -16.37 5.37
C PRO A 144 -4.11 -15.62 4.20
N VAL A 145 -3.34 -14.84 3.43
CA VAL A 145 -3.92 -14.07 2.33
C VAL A 145 -3.88 -14.82 1.01
N SER A 146 -4.99 -14.81 0.29
CA SER A 146 -5.06 -15.40 -1.05
C SER A 146 -4.50 -14.42 -2.07
N VAL A 147 -3.63 -14.93 -2.94
CA VAL A 147 -3.05 -14.21 -4.07
C VAL A 147 -3.38 -14.98 -5.33
N THR A 148 -3.95 -14.31 -6.33
CA THR A 148 -4.28 -14.93 -7.62
C THR A 148 -3.54 -14.25 -8.75
N THR A 149 -3.02 -15.08 -9.67
CA THR A 149 -2.41 -14.64 -10.92
C THR A 149 -3.48 -14.45 -12.00
N PRO A 150 -3.46 -13.37 -12.79
CA PRO A 150 -4.41 -13.17 -13.88
C PRO A 150 -4.36 -14.30 -14.90
N LYS A 151 -5.52 -14.80 -15.32
CA LYS A 151 -5.60 -15.81 -16.38
C LYS A 151 -5.36 -15.18 -17.74
N LYS A 152 -4.57 -15.83 -18.58
CA LYS A 152 -4.36 -15.38 -19.96
C LYS A 152 -5.72 -15.30 -20.70
N GLY A 153 -5.92 -14.21 -21.45
CA GLY A 153 -7.12 -14.05 -22.29
C GLY A 153 -8.32 -13.36 -21.64
N ASN A 154 -8.23 -12.89 -20.40
CA ASN A 154 -9.32 -12.14 -19.77
C ASN A 154 -9.70 -10.87 -20.55
N ASN A 155 -8.70 -10.13 -21.06
CA ASN A 155 -8.87 -9.04 -21.99
C ASN A 155 -7.64 -8.96 -22.91
N VAL A 156 -7.87 -8.82 -24.19
CA VAL A 156 -6.79 -8.78 -25.22
C VAL A 156 -5.85 -7.59 -25.04
N LEU A 157 -6.30 -6.50 -24.43
CA LEU A 157 -5.49 -5.31 -24.20
C LEU A 157 -4.37 -5.56 -23.18
N PHE A 158 -4.54 -6.47 -22.23
CA PHE A 158 -3.47 -6.79 -21.26
C PHE A 158 -2.27 -7.42 -21.95
N GLU A 159 -2.49 -8.43 -22.82
CA GLU A 159 -1.39 -9.04 -23.56
C GLU A 159 -0.79 -8.07 -24.58
N ALA A 160 -1.62 -7.25 -25.25
CA ALA A 160 -1.16 -6.21 -26.16
C ALA A 160 -0.24 -5.20 -25.48
N MET A 161 -0.55 -4.78 -24.24
CA MET A 161 0.30 -3.89 -23.45
C MET A 161 1.63 -4.54 -23.08
N ILE A 162 1.60 -5.79 -22.61
CA ILE A 162 2.83 -6.54 -22.27
C ILE A 162 3.72 -6.66 -23.51
N GLN A 163 3.16 -7.02 -24.66
CA GLN A 163 3.89 -7.12 -25.92
C GLN A 163 4.43 -5.77 -26.41
N ALA A 164 3.69 -4.68 -26.20
CA ALA A 164 4.15 -3.34 -26.52
C ALA A 164 5.39 -2.96 -25.69
N GLY A 165 5.39 -3.29 -24.40
CA GLY A 165 6.57 -3.10 -23.55
C GLY A 165 7.79 -3.89 -24.05
N VAL A 166 7.57 -5.15 -24.45
CA VAL A 166 8.64 -5.99 -25.05
C VAL A 166 9.15 -5.42 -26.37
N GLN A 167 8.26 -4.94 -27.24
CA GLN A 167 8.64 -4.32 -28.50
C GLN A 167 9.39 -2.99 -28.34
N ALA A 168 9.15 -2.28 -27.22
CA ALA A 168 9.91 -1.10 -26.83
C ALA A 168 11.28 -1.43 -26.21
N GLY A 169 11.66 -2.72 -26.11
CA GLY A 169 12.97 -3.18 -25.65
C GLY A 169 13.03 -3.58 -24.17
N TYR A 170 11.92 -3.56 -23.45
CA TYR A 170 11.88 -4.01 -22.04
C TYR A 170 11.69 -5.51 -21.93
N PRO A 171 12.20 -6.17 -20.86
CA PRO A 171 12.01 -7.60 -20.67
C PRO A 171 10.52 -7.97 -20.51
N ARG A 172 10.17 -9.20 -20.92
CA ARG A 172 8.97 -9.85 -20.43
C ARG A 172 9.30 -10.56 -19.12
N THR A 173 8.46 -10.38 -18.12
CA THR A 173 8.50 -11.19 -16.90
C THR A 173 7.15 -11.86 -16.69
N ASP A 174 7.16 -13.15 -16.29
CA ASP A 174 5.93 -13.87 -15.98
C ASP A 174 5.55 -13.75 -14.49
N ASP A 175 6.41 -13.11 -13.68
CA ASP A 175 6.23 -12.94 -12.24
C ASP A 175 6.94 -11.68 -11.74
N LEU A 176 6.16 -10.62 -11.49
CA LEU A 176 6.66 -9.34 -10.96
C LEU A 176 7.11 -9.42 -9.48
N ASN A 177 6.87 -10.54 -8.81
CA ASN A 177 7.26 -10.81 -7.41
C ASN A 177 8.27 -11.96 -7.28
N GLY A 178 8.76 -12.47 -8.42
CA GLY A 178 9.71 -13.58 -8.51
C GLY A 178 11.16 -13.13 -8.64
N TYR A 179 11.92 -13.88 -9.43
CA TYR A 179 13.35 -13.62 -9.68
C TYR A 179 13.61 -12.20 -10.22
N GLN A 180 12.81 -11.74 -11.19
CA GLN A 180 13.00 -10.45 -11.86
C GLN A 180 11.71 -9.64 -11.86
N GLN A 181 11.73 -8.50 -11.15
CA GLN A 181 10.64 -7.53 -11.18
C GLN A 181 10.68 -6.68 -12.45
N GLU A 182 11.88 -6.31 -12.94
CA GLU A 182 12.04 -5.44 -14.10
C GLU A 182 11.45 -6.08 -15.35
N GLY A 183 10.57 -5.33 -16.04
CA GLY A 183 9.89 -5.76 -17.25
C GLY A 183 8.38 -5.61 -17.20
N PHE A 184 7.70 -6.12 -18.23
CA PHE A 184 6.24 -6.14 -18.34
C PHE A 184 5.70 -7.55 -18.19
N GLY A 185 4.60 -7.69 -17.44
CA GLY A 185 4.01 -9.00 -17.17
C GLY A 185 2.64 -8.96 -16.50
N PRO A 186 2.09 -10.13 -16.16
CA PRO A 186 0.87 -10.23 -15.37
C PRO A 186 1.12 -9.70 -13.95
N MET A 187 0.11 -9.04 -13.38
CA MET A 187 0.17 -8.49 -12.04
C MET A 187 -0.69 -9.31 -11.09
N ASP A 188 -0.06 -9.95 -10.09
CA ASP A 188 -0.76 -10.70 -9.06
C ASP A 188 -1.68 -9.81 -8.23
N ARG A 189 -2.73 -10.42 -7.65
CA ARG A 189 -3.80 -9.68 -6.98
C ARG A 189 -4.17 -10.29 -5.62
N PHE A 190 -4.46 -9.43 -4.64
CA PHE A 190 -5.15 -9.82 -3.40
C PHE A 190 -6.63 -10.15 -3.66
N VAL A 191 -6.86 -11.21 -4.40
CA VAL A 191 -8.19 -11.71 -4.76
C VAL A 191 -8.22 -13.21 -4.48
N THR A 192 -9.34 -13.70 -3.91
CA THR A 192 -9.52 -15.13 -3.67
C THR A 192 -9.87 -15.87 -4.98
N PRO A 193 -9.69 -17.21 -5.06
CA PRO A 193 -10.13 -17.98 -6.21
C PRO A 193 -11.62 -17.83 -6.55
N GLU A 194 -12.45 -17.48 -5.56
CA GLU A 194 -13.89 -17.20 -5.70
C GLU A 194 -14.18 -15.76 -6.13
N GLY A 195 -13.18 -15.02 -6.61
CA GLY A 195 -13.35 -13.67 -7.14
C GLY A 195 -13.74 -12.62 -6.08
N ARG A 196 -13.23 -12.75 -4.85
CA ARG A 196 -13.50 -11.79 -3.78
C ARG A 196 -12.20 -11.13 -3.31
N ARG A 197 -12.28 -9.89 -2.83
CA ARG A 197 -11.15 -9.20 -2.19
C ARG A 197 -10.58 -10.05 -1.04
N SER A 198 -9.26 -10.25 -1.04
CA SER A 198 -8.50 -10.88 0.04
C SER A 198 -7.93 -9.81 0.98
N SER A 199 -8.79 -9.15 1.77
CA SER A 199 -8.34 -8.20 2.79
C SER A 199 -7.68 -8.91 3.96
N THR A 200 -6.92 -8.20 4.79
CA THR A 200 -6.33 -8.78 6.01
C THR A 200 -7.36 -9.13 7.08
N ALA A 201 -8.53 -8.50 7.08
CA ALA A 201 -9.65 -8.97 7.90
C ALA A 201 -10.08 -10.38 7.50
N ARG A 202 -10.15 -10.63 6.20
CA ARG A 202 -10.56 -11.93 5.65
C ARG A 202 -9.45 -12.98 5.76
N GLY A 203 -8.23 -12.63 5.45
CA GLY A 203 -7.09 -13.55 5.51
C GLY A 203 -6.69 -13.89 6.95
N TYR A 204 -6.46 -12.88 7.77
CA TYR A 204 -5.94 -13.03 9.13
C TYR A 204 -7.05 -13.03 10.19
N LEU A 205 -7.79 -11.94 10.33
CA LEU A 205 -8.68 -11.75 11.47
C LEU A 205 -9.81 -12.79 11.53
N ASP A 206 -10.34 -13.23 10.39
CA ASP A 206 -11.36 -14.28 10.32
C ASP A 206 -10.90 -15.60 10.95
N ARG A 207 -9.58 -15.88 10.97
CA ARG A 207 -8.98 -17.06 11.60
C ARG A 207 -8.90 -16.94 13.13
N ALA A 208 -8.95 -15.71 13.66
CA ALA A 208 -8.72 -15.42 15.08
C ALA A 208 -9.94 -14.83 15.80
N LYS A 209 -10.87 -14.18 15.12
CA LYS A 209 -11.96 -13.37 15.70
C LYS A 209 -12.85 -14.11 16.70
N ASN A 210 -12.90 -15.44 16.63
CA ASN A 210 -13.70 -16.28 17.55
C ASN A 210 -12.87 -16.86 18.70
N ARG A 211 -11.58 -16.53 18.80
CA ARG A 211 -10.74 -16.97 19.92
C ARG A 211 -11.15 -16.25 21.20
N ALA A 212 -11.24 -16.99 22.30
CA ALA A 212 -11.67 -16.46 23.61
C ALA A 212 -10.72 -15.37 24.16
N ASN A 213 -9.46 -15.42 23.77
CA ASN A 213 -8.40 -14.51 24.18
C ASN A 213 -8.21 -13.29 23.24
N LEU A 214 -9.08 -13.09 22.23
CA LEU A 214 -9.12 -11.90 21.37
C LEU A 214 -10.41 -11.12 21.60
N LYS A 215 -10.29 -9.89 22.05
CA LYS A 215 -11.40 -8.94 22.10
C LYS A 215 -11.23 -7.88 21.01
N ILE A 216 -12.27 -7.71 20.19
CA ILE A 216 -12.30 -6.70 19.12
C ILE A 216 -13.32 -5.64 19.49
N VAL A 217 -12.94 -4.36 19.43
CA VAL A 217 -13.84 -3.22 19.63
C VAL A 217 -13.78 -2.34 18.40
N THR A 218 -14.87 -2.28 17.66
CA THR A 218 -15.05 -1.40 16.50
C THR A 218 -15.66 -0.07 16.90
N HIS A 219 -15.61 0.92 15.99
CA HIS A 219 -16.01 2.30 16.25
C HIS A 219 -15.28 2.92 17.46
N ALA A 220 -14.07 2.44 17.74
CA ALA A 220 -13.21 2.85 18.85
C ALA A 220 -12.10 3.77 18.34
N THR A 221 -12.31 5.07 18.43
CA THR A 221 -11.29 6.07 18.07
C THR A 221 -10.34 6.28 19.23
N THR A 222 -9.08 5.87 19.08
CA THR A 222 -8.04 6.06 20.10
C THR A 222 -7.75 7.54 20.27
N ASP A 223 -7.87 8.01 21.51
CA ASP A 223 -7.51 9.37 21.87
C ASP A 223 -6.00 9.48 22.09
N ARG A 224 -5.46 8.75 23.07
CA ARG A 224 -4.03 8.78 23.41
C ARG A 224 -3.57 7.49 24.06
N ILE A 225 -2.25 7.31 24.08
CA ILE A 225 -1.54 6.30 24.86
C ILE A 225 -1.26 6.89 26.23
N LEU A 226 -1.42 6.08 27.28
CA LEU A 226 -1.17 6.44 28.67
C LEU A 226 0.24 6.02 29.08
N PHE A 227 0.94 6.89 29.79
CA PHE A 227 2.30 6.64 30.26
C PHE A 227 2.41 6.76 31.77
N GLU A 228 3.23 5.89 32.35
CA GLU A 228 3.81 6.06 33.69
C GLU A 228 5.32 6.26 33.51
N GLY A 229 5.79 7.49 33.74
CA GLY A 229 7.13 7.90 33.34
C GLY A 229 7.37 7.71 31.83
N LYS A 230 8.27 6.80 31.46
CA LYS A 230 8.61 6.45 30.07
C LYS A 230 7.99 5.11 29.62
N ARG A 231 7.12 4.50 30.42
CA ARG A 231 6.47 3.23 30.09
C ARG A 231 5.02 3.47 29.64
N ALA A 232 4.67 2.95 28.47
CA ALA A 232 3.28 2.88 28.02
C ALA A 232 2.53 1.82 28.85
N ILE A 233 1.41 2.23 29.47
CA ILE A 233 0.62 1.38 30.40
C ILE A 233 -0.80 1.13 29.92
N GLY A 234 -1.25 1.77 28.83
CA GLY A 234 -2.61 1.61 28.34
C GLY A 234 -2.99 2.66 27.31
N VAL A 235 -4.28 2.74 27.04
CA VAL A 235 -4.84 3.69 26.07
C VAL A 235 -6.18 4.26 26.55
N GLU A 236 -6.50 5.46 26.10
CA GLU A 236 -7.83 6.05 26.15
C GLU A 236 -8.44 6.09 24.74
N TYR A 237 -9.74 5.78 24.65
CA TYR A 237 -10.46 5.77 23.39
C TYR A 237 -11.92 6.19 23.57
N LEU A 238 -12.52 6.64 22.50
CA LEU A 238 -13.94 7.03 22.37
C LEU A 238 -14.69 5.99 21.56
N ILE A 239 -15.96 5.74 21.85
CA ILE A 239 -16.82 4.84 21.06
C ILE A 239 -17.85 5.67 20.29
N GLY A 240 -17.85 5.55 18.96
CA GLY A 240 -18.75 6.28 18.06
C GLY A 240 -18.64 7.79 18.26
N ASP A 241 -19.78 8.45 18.36
CA ASP A 241 -19.86 9.90 18.55
C ASP A 241 -19.87 10.31 20.05
N SER A 242 -19.76 9.34 20.96
CA SER A 242 -19.72 9.61 22.41
C SER A 242 -18.46 10.40 22.79
N ASN A 243 -18.59 11.31 23.74
CA ASN A 243 -17.47 12.00 24.37
C ASN A 243 -16.96 11.29 25.64
N THR A 244 -17.51 10.12 25.96
CA THR A 244 -17.08 9.34 27.13
C THR A 244 -15.77 8.62 26.80
N LEU A 245 -14.73 8.94 27.54
CA LEU A 245 -13.45 8.26 27.46
C LEU A 245 -13.53 6.90 28.16
N HIS A 246 -13.04 5.89 27.46
CA HIS A 246 -12.85 4.54 27.97
C HIS A 246 -11.35 4.31 28.17
N THR A 247 -10.96 3.81 29.34
CA THR A 247 -9.57 3.50 29.68
C THR A 247 -9.36 2.01 29.74
N VAL A 248 -8.26 1.54 29.18
CA VAL A 248 -7.83 0.13 29.24
C VAL A 248 -6.31 0.07 29.43
N HIS A 249 -5.85 -0.93 30.20
CA HIS A 249 -4.44 -1.10 30.55
C HIS A 249 -3.80 -2.30 29.85
N ALA A 250 -2.53 -2.14 29.46
CA ALA A 250 -1.68 -3.17 28.91
C ALA A 250 -0.68 -3.67 29.96
N ARG A 251 -0.60 -4.98 30.18
CA ARG A 251 0.39 -5.58 31.07
C ARG A 251 1.78 -5.64 30.44
N ARG A 252 1.84 -5.87 29.11
CA ARG A 252 3.09 -6.02 28.35
C ARG A 252 3.34 -4.81 27.47
N GLU A 253 2.62 -4.69 26.33
CA GLU A 253 2.88 -3.62 25.37
C GLU A 253 1.60 -3.06 24.73
N VAL A 254 1.68 -1.79 24.33
CA VAL A 254 0.76 -1.16 23.38
C VAL A 254 1.40 -1.24 22.00
N LEU A 255 0.66 -1.75 21.01
CA LEU A 255 1.10 -1.97 19.63
C LEU A 255 0.33 -1.03 18.71
N LEU A 256 1.00 0.01 18.24
CA LEU A 256 0.41 1.05 17.40
C LEU A 256 0.49 0.63 15.94
N CYS A 257 -0.68 0.38 15.31
CA CYS A 257 -0.84 -0.13 13.95
C CYS A 257 -1.84 0.72 13.13
N ALA A 258 -1.89 2.02 13.40
CA ALA A 258 -2.90 2.92 12.83
C ALA A 258 -2.52 3.49 11.45
N GLY A 259 -1.38 3.09 10.88
CA GLY A 259 -0.90 3.48 9.56
C GLY A 259 -0.18 4.84 9.54
N ALA A 260 0.42 5.16 8.39
CA ALA A 260 1.34 6.28 8.23
C ALA A 260 0.75 7.67 8.58
N ILE A 261 -0.56 7.82 8.61
CA ILE A 261 -1.21 9.10 8.96
C ILE A 261 -1.62 9.13 10.44
N ALA A 262 -2.28 8.08 10.93
CA ALA A 262 -2.84 8.11 12.27
C ALA A 262 -1.82 7.71 13.35
N SER A 263 -0.82 6.87 13.06
CA SER A 263 0.19 6.48 14.05
C SER A 263 1.00 7.66 14.58
N PRO A 264 1.61 8.52 13.74
CA PRO A 264 2.29 9.70 14.26
C PRO A 264 1.33 10.67 14.95
N GLN A 265 0.09 10.82 14.47
CA GLN A 265 -0.90 11.68 15.11
C GLN A 265 -1.25 11.21 16.53
N ILE A 266 -1.38 9.89 16.75
CA ILE A 266 -1.64 9.31 18.08
C ILE A 266 -0.44 9.52 18.99
N LEU A 267 0.79 9.31 18.52
CA LEU A 267 2.02 9.58 19.28
C LEU A 267 2.07 11.04 19.71
N GLN A 268 1.86 11.99 18.80
CA GLN A 268 1.86 13.42 19.09
C GLN A 268 0.80 13.78 20.15
N ARG A 269 -0.45 13.30 20.04
CA ARG A 269 -1.47 13.52 21.08
C ARG A 269 -1.12 12.89 22.42
N SER A 270 -0.28 11.88 22.42
CA SER A 270 0.19 11.19 23.62
C SER A 270 1.42 11.83 24.27
N GLY A 271 1.90 12.96 23.74
CA GLY A 271 3.08 13.65 24.23
C GLY A 271 4.41 13.08 23.72
N VAL A 272 4.40 12.34 22.62
CA VAL A 272 5.59 11.78 21.97
C VAL A 272 5.74 12.39 20.58
N GLY A 273 6.79 13.18 20.35
CA GLY A 273 7.03 13.93 19.12
C GLY A 273 7.88 15.16 19.38
N SER A 274 8.00 16.06 18.39
CA SER A 274 8.72 17.32 18.55
C SER A 274 8.15 18.14 19.71
N ALA A 275 8.97 18.46 20.70
CA ALA A 275 8.56 19.27 21.85
C ALA A 275 8.01 20.63 21.42
N GLU A 276 8.56 21.23 20.35
CA GLU A 276 8.06 22.49 19.80
C GLU A 276 6.61 22.35 19.31
N LEU A 277 6.31 21.31 18.52
CA LEU A 277 4.94 21.06 18.04
C LEU A 277 3.98 20.78 19.21
N LEU A 278 4.38 19.95 20.16
CA LEU A 278 3.54 19.58 21.31
C LEU A 278 3.15 20.78 22.16
N ASN A 279 4.11 21.68 22.41
CA ASN A 279 3.90 22.92 23.18
C ASN A 279 2.91 23.88 22.50
N GLN A 280 2.81 23.89 21.14
CA GLN A 280 1.83 24.71 20.43
C GLN A 280 0.38 24.29 20.74
N PHE A 281 0.17 23.06 21.21
CA PHE A 281 -1.13 22.50 21.56
C PHE A 281 -1.30 22.26 23.07
N ASP A 282 -0.45 22.80 23.92
CA ASP A 282 -0.46 22.57 25.38
C ASP A 282 -0.48 21.07 25.74
N ILE A 283 0.24 20.22 24.98
CA ILE A 283 0.39 18.79 25.25
C ILE A 283 1.66 18.59 26.07
N PRO A 284 1.54 18.00 27.29
CA PRO A 284 2.73 17.69 28.09
C PRO A 284 3.70 16.76 27.34
N VAL A 285 4.97 17.15 27.27
CA VAL A 285 6.00 16.35 26.60
C VAL A 285 6.35 15.14 27.46
N VAL A 286 5.98 13.95 27.02
CA VAL A 286 6.41 12.68 27.60
C VAL A 286 7.81 12.35 27.06
N HIS A 287 8.01 12.48 25.74
CA HIS A 287 9.30 12.22 25.12
C HIS A 287 9.48 13.09 23.87
N ASP A 288 10.54 13.87 23.88
CA ASP A 288 10.95 14.64 22.70
C ASP A 288 11.57 13.69 21.67
N LEU A 289 10.85 13.48 20.57
CA LEU A 289 11.21 12.56 19.49
C LEU A 289 10.86 13.22 18.14
N PRO A 290 11.73 14.09 17.62
CA PRO A 290 11.39 14.99 16.51
C PRO A 290 11.05 14.28 15.20
N GLY A 291 11.49 13.04 15.00
CA GLY A 291 11.15 12.25 13.81
C GLY A 291 9.69 11.83 13.68
N VAL A 292 8.90 11.93 14.77
CA VAL A 292 7.48 11.54 14.73
C VAL A 292 6.68 12.46 13.81
N GLY A 293 6.18 11.90 12.74
CA GLY A 293 5.40 12.59 11.71
C GLY A 293 6.23 13.16 10.57
N GLU A 294 7.56 13.13 10.66
CA GLU A 294 8.47 13.55 9.58
C GLU A 294 8.74 12.40 8.58
N ASN A 295 9.46 12.66 7.50
CA ASN A 295 9.81 11.68 6.47
C ASN A 295 8.60 11.03 5.75
N LEU A 296 7.46 11.71 5.69
CA LEU A 296 6.32 11.23 4.92
C LEU A 296 6.69 11.07 3.44
N GLN A 297 6.42 9.91 2.88
CA GLN A 297 6.66 9.52 1.51
C GLN A 297 5.40 8.95 0.90
N ASP A 298 5.26 9.09 -0.41
CA ASP A 298 4.17 8.47 -1.18
C ASP A 298 4.61 8.29 -2.64
N HIS A 299 3.89 7.47 -3.40
CA HIS A 299 3.99 7.44 -4.84
C HIS A 299 2.99 8.40 -5.45
N LEU A 300 3.48 9.33 -6.26
CA LEU A 300 2.66 10.14 -7.15
C LEU A 300 2.52 9.40 -8.49
N GLU A 301 1.33 9.39 -9.06
CA GLU A 301 1.07 8.81 -10.38
C GLU A 301 0.28 9.77 -11.27
N MET A 302 0.28 9.49 -12.55
CA MET A 302 -0.52 10.19 -13.56
C MET A 302 -1.15 9.20 -14.51
N TYR A 303 -2.22 9.61 -15.22
CA TYR A 303 -2.94 8.77 -16.17
C TYR A 303 -2.64 9.22 -17.60
N LEU A 304 -2.01 8.32 -18.37
CA LEU A 304 -1.93 8.48 -19.82
C LEU A 304 -3.07 7.68 -20.45
N GLN A 305 -3.94 8.38 -21.18
CA GLN A 305 -5.22 7.86 -21.64
C GLN A 305 -5.35 7.91 -23.15
N TYR A 306 -5.90 6.85 -23.72
CA TYR A 306 -6.08 6.69 -25.17
C TYR A 306 -7.48 6.21 -25.51
N GLU A 307 -8.04 6.68 -26.62
CA GLU A 307 -9.18 6.04 -27.26
C GLU A 307 -8.80 4.65 -27.75
N CYS A 308 -9.75 3.72 -27.70
CA CYS A 308 -9.57 2.38 -28.26
C CYS A 308 -10.39 2.24 -29.54
N LYS A 309 -9.72 1.96 -30.67
CA LYS A 309 -10.37 1.82 -31.99
C LYS A 309 -11.31 0.61 -32.05
N GLU A 310 -10.99 -0.47 -31.31
CA GLU A 310 -11.76 -1.69 -31.28
C GLU A 310 -12.67 -1.74 -30.03
N PRO A 311 -13.86 -2.33 -30.09
CA PRO A 311 -14.79 -2.39 -28.96
C PRO A 311 -14.44 -3.48 -27.95
N VAL A 312 -13.18 -3.52 -27.48
CA VAL A 312 -12.63 -4.56 -26.60
C VAL A 312 -12.37 -4.08 -25.17
N SER A 313 -12.52 -2.77 -24.91
CA SER A 313 -12.32 -2.20 -23.56
C SER A 313 -13.50 -2.48 -22.64
N LEU A 314 -13.32 -2.18 -21.35
CA LEU A 314 -14.37 -2.34 -20.33
C LEU A 314 -15.40 -1.19 -20.31
N TYR A 315 -15.38 -0.28 -21.29
CA TYR A 315 -16.36 0.80 -21.40
C TYR A 315 -17.83 0.33 -21.23
N PRO A 316 -18.28 -0.82 -21.84
CA PRO A 316 -19.64 -1.29 -21.60
C PRO A 316 -19.95 -1.64 -20.14
N ALA A 317 -18.94 -2.01 -19.34
CA ALA A 317 -19.13 -2.33 -17.92
C ALA A 317 -19.45 -1.09 -17.07
N LEU A 318 -19.09 0.11 -17.52
CA LEU A 318 -19.40 1.37 -16.85
C LEU A 318 -20.88 1.79 -17.04
N LYS A 319 -21.58 1.24 -18.02
CA LYS A 319 -22.98 1.57 -18.28
C LYS A 319 -23.88 0.94 -17.20
N TRP A 320 -24.70 1.75 -16.55
CA TRP A 320 -25.52 1.36 -15.39
C TRP A 320 -26.41 0.12 -15.66
N TRP A 321 -26.90 -0.06 -16.89
CA TRP A 321 -27.76 -1.20 -17.25
C TRP A 321 -27.01 -2.54 -17.35
N ASN A 322 -25.68 -2.54 -17.45
CA ASN A 322 -24.86 -3.74 -17.43
C ASN A 322 -24.43 -4.13 -16.00
N GLN A 323 -24.46 -3.20 -15.05
CA GLN A 323 -24.00 -3.44 -13.67
C GLN A 323 -24.79 -4.56 -12.96
N PRO A 324 -26.13 -4.70 -13.10
CA PRO A 324 -26.86 -5.80 -12.48
C PRO A 324 -26.40 -7.18 -12.98
N LYS A 325 -26.10 -7.33 -14.29
CA LYS A 325 -25.58 -8.57 -14.86
C LYS A 325 -24.19 -8.90 -14.30
N ILE A 326 -23.30 -7.90 -14.25
CA ILE A 326 -21.93 -8.04 -13.68
C ILE A 326 -22.01 -8.44 -12.21
N GLY A 327 -22.88 -7.79 -11.44
CA GLY A 327 -23.11 -8.11 -10.04
C GLY A 327 -23.65 -9.52 -9.82
N ALA A 328 -24.60 -9.96 -10.65
CA ALA A 328 -25.17 -11.32 -10.57
C ALA A 328 -24.13 -12.38 -10.94
N GLU A 329 -23.37 -12.20 -12.01
CA GLU A 329 -22.29 -13.11 -12.41
C GLU A 329 -21.25 -13.27 -11.31
N TRP A 330 -20.80 -12.15 -10.74
CA TRP A 330 -19.88 -12.16 -9.61
C TRP A 330 -20.47 -12.84 -8.38
N LEU A 331 -21.72 -12.50 -7.99
CA LEU A 331 -22.32 -13.00 -6.76
C LEU A 331 -22.55 -14.51 -6.78
N PHE A 332 -23.04 -15.04 -7.91
CA PHE A 332 -23.43 -16.45 -8.03
C PHE A 332 -22.29 -17.36 -8.54
N ASN A 333 -21.42 -16.84 -9.40
CA ASN A 333 -20.37 -17.65 -10.05
C ASN A 333 -18.95 -17.31 -9.55
N GLY A 334 -18.74 -16.13 -8.93
CA GLY A 334 -17.40 -15.65 -8.55
C GLY A 334 -16.49 -15.34 -9.76
N THR A 335 -17.08 -15.03 -10.91
CA THR A 335 -16.38 -14.85 -12.20
C THR A 335 -16.74 -13.54 -12.88
N GLY A 336 -16.22 -13.33 -14.09
CA GLY A 336 -16.50 -12.17 -14.92
C GLY A 336 -15.81 -10.90 -14.47
N VAL A 337 -16.26 -9.77 -15.05
CA VAL A 337 -15.68 -8.43 -14.78
C VAL A 337 -15.67 -8.09 -13.29
N GLY A 338 -16.73 -8.50 -12.56
CA GLY A 338 -16.86 -8.24 -11.12
C GLY A 338 -15.77 -8.89 -10.26
N ALA A 339 -15.22 -10.02 -10.71
CA ALA A 339 -14.22 -10.81 -9.99
C ALA A 339 -12.76 -10.35 -10.20
N SER A 340 -12.55 -9.29 -10.98
CA SER A 340 -11.22 -8.74 -11.26
C SER A 340 -11.11 -7.29 -10.79
N ASN A 341 -9.92 -6.94 -10.26
CA ASN A 341 -9.58 -5.54 -9.96
C ASN A 341 -9.23 -4.73 -11.22
N GLN A 342 -9.17 -5.38 -12.37
CA GLN A 342 -8.85 -4.82 -13.69
C GLN A 342 -7.39 -4.34 -13.88
N PHE A 343 -6.53 -4.46 -12.88
CA PHE A 343 -5.09 -4.22 -12.97
C PHE A 343 -4.36 -5.56 -13.19
N GLU A 344 -4.60 -6.21 -14.34
CA GLU A 344 -4.07 -7.56 -14.61
C GLU A 344 -2.76 -7.58 -15.39
N ALA A 345 -2.33 -6.43 -15.89
CA ALA A 345 -1.01 -6.23 -16.50
C ALA A 345 -0.36 -4.98 -15.95
N GLY A 346 0.94 -5.03 -15.82
CA GLY A 346 1.75 -3.91 -15.38
C GLY A 346 3.20 -4.11 -15.73
N GLY A 347 4.05 -3.26 -15.20
CA GLY A 347 5.48 -3.36 -15.43
C GLY A 347 6.27 -2.46 -14.52
N PHE A 348 7.55 -2.78 -14.42
CA PHE A 348 8.55 -1.99 -13.73
C PHE A 348 9.72 -1.78 -14.67
N ILE A 349 10.17 -0.55 -14.83
CA ILE A 349 11.27 -0.22 -15.72
C ILE A 349 12.27 0.72 -15.04
N ARG A 350 13.49 0.68 -15.50
CA ARG A 350 14.45 1.76 -15.31
C ARG A 350 14.28 2.78 -16.43
N SER A 351 13.99 4.03 -16.07
CA SER A 351 13.88 5.11 -17.05
C SER A 351 15.22 5.45 -17.70
N ARG A 352 16.33 5.09 -17.03
CA ARG A 352 17.71 5.30 -17.49
C ARG A 352 18.58 4.14 -17.06
N GLU A 353 19.64 3.83 -17.84
CA GLU A 353 20.55 2.73 -17.56
C GLU A 353 21.35 2.89 -16.26
N GLU A 354 21.57 4.12 -15.79
CA GLU A 354 22.29 4.44 -14.56
C GLU A 354 21.57 4.01 -13.28
N PHE A 355 20.26 3.75 -13.33
CA PHE A 355 19.52 3.24 -12.19
C PHE A 355 19.81 1.75 -11.94
N SER A 356 20.11 1.38 -10.70
CA SER A 356 20.43 0.01 -10.33
C SER A 356 19.22 -0.92 -10.26
N TRP A 357 18.00 -0.35 -10.09
CA TRP A 357 16.72 -1.07 -10.13
C TRP A 357 15.59 -0.15 -10.59
N PRO A 358 14.40 -0.68 -10.93
CA PRO A 358 13.29 0.10 -11.49
C PRO A 358 12.94 1.33 -10.67
N ASN A 359 12.65 2.42 -11.36
CA ASN A 359 12.17 3.68 -10.77
C ASN A 359 10.80 4.10 -11.30
N ILE A 360 10.24 3.42 -12.30
CA ILE A 360 8.91 3.67 -12.85
C ILE A 360 8.07 2.40 -12.75
N GLN A 361 6.82 2.54 -12.27
CA GLN A 361 5.80 1.49 -12.26
C GLN A 361 4.68 1.81 -13.23
N TYR A 362 4.17 0.77 -13.89
CA TYR A 362 2.98 0.79 -14.73
C TYR A 362 1.87 -0.07 -14.13
N HIS A 363 0.66 0.50 -14.05
CA HIS A 363 -0.56 -0.29 -13.94
C HIS A 363 -1.38 -0.03 -15.19
N PHE A 364 -1.76 -1.08 -15.90
CA PHE A 364 -2.58 -0.96 -17.10
C PHE A 364 -4.05 -1.23 -16.78
N LEU A 365 -4.94 -0.36 -17.30
CA LEU A 365 -6.38 -0.47 -17.12
C LEU A 365 -7.07 -0.46 -18.49
N PRO A 366 -7.84 -1.51 -18.86
CA PRO A 366 -8.51 -1.59 -20.17
C PRO A 366 -9.80 -0.76 -20.22
N VAL A 367 -9.75 0.45 -19.66
CA VAL A 367 -10.81 1.48 -19.72
C VAL A 367 -10.18 2.85 -19.42
N ALA A 368 -10.69 3.92 -20.01
CA ALA A 368 -10.27 5.29 -19.72
C ALA A 368 -11.26 5.94 -18.76
N ILE A 369 -10.83 6.20 -17.52
CA ILE A 369 -11.60 6.82 -16.44
C ILE A 369 -10.79 7.93 -15.77
N ASN A 370 -11.48 8.95 -15.28
CA ASN A 370 -10.88 9.97 -14.44
C ASN A 370 -10.65 9.44 -13.01
N TYR A 371 -9.84 10.14 -12.24
CA TYR A 371 -9.51 9.77 -10.86
C TYR A 371 -10.76 9.60 -9.96
N ASN A 372 -11.79 10.41 -10.16
CA ASN A 372 -13.08 10.28 -9.46
C ASN A 372 -13.96 9.11 -9.94
N GLY A 373 -13.46 8.27 -10.86
CA GLY A 373 -14.18 7.13 -11.43
C GLY A 373 -15.17 7.47 -12.55
N SER A 374 -15.27 8.74 -12.97
CA SER A 374 -16.09 9.12 -14.13
C SER A 374 -15.39 8.76 -15.44
N ASN A 375 -16.16 8.63 -16.53
CA ASN A 375 -15.59 8.36 -17.86
C ASN A 375 -14.69 9.53 -18.30
N ALA A 376 -13.47 9.22 -18.76
CA ALA A 376 -12.60 10.20 -19.40
C ALA A 376 -13.09 10.55 -20.82
N VAL A 377 -13.72 9.57 -21.49
CA VAL A 377 -14.32 9.71 -22.81
C VAL A 377 -15.57 8.82 -22.88
N ASP A 378 -16.63 9.27 -23.58
CA ASP A 378 -17.85 8.46 -23.77
C ASP A 378 -17.69 7.48 -24.95
N ALA A 379 -16.61 6.72 -24.94
CA ALA A 379 -16.19 5.76 -25.95
C ALA A 379 -15.31 4.67 -25.33
N HIS A 380 -14.93 3.69 -26.16
CA HIS A 380 -13.90 2.73 -25.77
C HIS A 380 -12.55 3.41 -25.58
N GLY A 381 -11.83 3.08 -24.52
CA GLY A 381 -10.52 3.61 -24.19
C GLY A 381 -9.74 2.68 -23.29
N PHE A 382 -8.48 2.99 -23.05
CA PHE A 382 -7.60 2.34 -22.09
C PHE A 382 -6.63 3.36 -21.49
N GLN A 383 -5.99 3.01 -20.38
CA GLN A 383 -5.03 3.92 -19.74
C GLN A 383 -3.89 3.17 -19.06
N CYS A 384 -2.78 3.89 -18.93
CA CYS A 384 -1.67 3.52 -18.06
C CYS A 384 -1.64 4.48 -16.87
N HIS A 385 -1.63 3.92 -15.65
CA HIS A 385 -1.21 4.64 -14.46
C HIS A 385 0.30 4.51 -14.37
N VAL A 386 1.00 5.61 -14.32
CA VAL A 386 2.45 5.65 -14.38
C VAL A 386 2.98 6.59 -13.30
N GLY A 387 3.95 6.14 -12.53
CA GLY A 387 4.51 6.95 -11.46
C GLY A 387 5.94 6.58 -11.10
N SER A 388 6.65 7.57 -10.54
CA SER A 388 7.97 7.37 -9.95
C SER A 388 7.88 6.60 -8.63
N MET A 389 8.78 5.64 -8.45
CA MET A 389 8.78 4.73 -7.28
C MET A 389 9.75 5.16 -6.17
N ARG A 390 10.67 6.07 -6.44
CA ARG A 390 11.74 6.41 -5.50
C ARG A 390 11.96 7.92 -5.38
N SER A 391 10.87 8.69 -5.33
CA SER A 391 10.93 10.14 -5.14
C SER A 391 11.77 10.51 -3.91
N PRO A 392 12.72 11.44 -4.03
CA PRO A 392 13.44 12.01 -2.90
C PRO A 392 12.63 13.05 -2.12
N SER A 393 11.48 13.49 -2.63
CA SER A 393 10.59 14.43 -1.95
C SER A 393 10.13 13.88 -0.60
N ARG A 394 10.11 14.73 0.43
CA ARG A 394 9.73 14.37 1.79
C ARG A 394 8.75 15.37 2.37
N GLY A 395 7.76 14.82 3.05
CA GLY A 395 6.72 15.57 3.71
C GLY A 395 6.57 15.24 5.19
N HIS A 396 5.43 15.60 5.74
CA HIS A 396 5.16 15.38 7.15
C HIS A 396 3.67 15.21 7.46
N VAL A 397 3.40 14.63 8.64
CA VAL A 397 2.09 14.57 9.30
C VAL A 397 2.19 15.27 10.64
N ARG A 398 1.48 16.38 10.83
CA ARG A 398 1.54 17.18 12.06
C ARG A 398 0.17 17.41 12.65
N LEU A 399 0.10 17.42 13.96
CA LEU A 399 -1.11 17.66 14.72
C LEU A 399 -1.73 19.03 14.36
N LYS A 400 -3.06 19.09 14.25
CA LYS A 400 -3.85 20.33 14.10
C LYS A 400 -4.82 20.56 15.27
N SER A 401 -5.00 19.55 16.11
CA SER A 401 -5.92 19.61 17.23
C SER A 401 -5.66 18.47 18.21
N ARG A 402 -5.99 18.69 19.49
CA ARG A 402 -6.03 17.63 20.51
C ARG A 402 -7.23 16.68 20.35
N ASP A 403 -8.28 17.09 19.64
CA ASP A 403 -9.44 16.24 19.36
C ASP A 403 -9.06 15.12 18.38
N PRO A 404 -9.19 13.82 18.77
CA PRO A 404 -8.81 12.68 17.95
C PRO A 404 -9.65 12.54 16.66
N ARG A 405 -10.78 13.23 16.57
CA ARG A 405 -11.66 13.23 15.38
C ARG A 405 -11.22 14.24 14.32
N ARG A 406 -10.31 15.15 14.64
CA ARG A 406 -9.77 16.14 13.70
C ARG A 406 -8.63 15.55 12.89
N HIS A 407 -8.68 15.73 11.59
CA HIS A 407 -7.61 15.31 10.68
C HIS A 407 -6.33 16.13 10.96
N PRO A 408 -5.15 15.50 10.86
CA PRO A 408 -3.87 16.20 10.96
C PRO A 408 -3.60 17.07 9.72
N ALA A 409 -2.57 17.91 9.79
CA ALA A 409 -1.95 18.48 8.61
C ALA A 409 -1.13 17.39 7.92
N ILE A 410 -1.40 17.17 6.64
CA ILE A 410 -0.70 16.19 5.79
C ILE A 410 -0.10 16.97 4.64
N LEU A 411 1.20 16.96 4.51
CA LEU A 411 1.91 17.56 3.39
C LEU A 411 2.88 16.52 2.86
N PHE A 412 2.71 16.07 1.63
CA PHE A 412 3.66 15.16 0.98
C PHE A 412 4.85 15.91 0.40
N ASN A 413 4.65 17.18 0.08
CA ASN A 413 5.65 18.02 -0.57
C ASN A 413 6.08 17.42 -1.93
N TYR A 414 5.10 16.87 -2.67
CA TYR A 414 5.32 16.25 -3.98
C TYR A 414 6.09 17.18 -4.92
N MET A 415 6.96 16.60 -5.75
CA MET A 415 7.72 17.32 -6.78
C MET A 415 8.65 18.39 -6.22
N SER A 416 9.03 18.34 -4.95
CA SER A 416 9.95 19.28 -4.32
C SER A 416 11.40 19.10 -4.74
N HIS A 417 11.71 18.01 -5.43
CA HIS A 417 13.06 17.69 -5.89
C HIS A 417 13.14 17.62 -7.43
N GLU A 418 14.26 18.07 -8.01
CA GLU A 418 14.45 18.12 -9.47
C GLU A 418 14.37 16.74 -10.13
N GLN A 419 14.82 15.68 -9.44
CA GLN A 419 14.74 14.31 -9.94
C GLN A 419 13.30 13.90 -10.26
N ASP A 420 12.32 14.31 -9.46
CA ASP A 420 10.90 13.97 -9.69
C ASP A 420 10.42 14.50 -11.04
N TRP A 421 10.78 15.76 -11.40
CA TRP A 421 10.41 16.36 -12.69
C TRP A 421 11.03 15.59 -13.86
N HIS A 422 12.30 15.22 -13.76
CA HIS A 422 12.97 14.42 -14.78
C HIS A 422 12.31 13.06 -14.95
N GLU A 423 12.04 12.36 -13.86
CA GLU A 423 11.42 11.02 -13.91
C GLU A 423 10.00 11.07 -14.48
N PHE A 424 9.20 12.09 -14.16
CA PHE A 424 7.85 12.21 -14.72
C PHE A 424 7.85 12.57 -16.20
N ARG A 425 8.76 13.44 -16.66
CA ARG A 425 8.93 13.72 -18.10
C ARG A 425 9.37 12.47 -18.86
N ASP A 426 10.36 11.74 -18.34
CA ASP A 426 10.81 10.46 -18.91
C ASP A 426 9.65 9.45 -18.95
N ALA A 427 8.89 9.31 -17.87
CA ALA A 427 7.75 8.41 -17.78
C ALA A 427 6.69 8.69 -18.86
N ILE A 428 6.36 9.96 -19.12
CA ILE A 428 5.40 10.32 -20.18
C ILE A 428 5.95 9.94 -21.57
N ARG A 429 7.20 10.29 -21.86
CA ARG A 429 7.84 10.01 -23.15
C ARG A 429 7.98 8.53 -23.43
N ILE A 430 8.47 7.77 -22.44
CA ILE A 430 8.61 6.32 -22.53
C ILE A 430 7.24 5.65 -22.70
N THR A 431 6.21 6.11 -21.96
CA THR A 431 4.86 5.57 -22.12
C THR A 431 4.33 5.78 -23.53
N ARG A 432 4.54 6.96 -24.13
CA ARG A 432 4.17 7.22 -25.53
C ARG A 432 4.91 6.31 -26.50
N GLU A 433 6.20 6.06 -26.26
CA GLU A 433 7.00 5.11 -27.06
C GLU A 433 6.43 3.69 -26.96
N ILE A 434 6.12 3.21 -25.76
CA ILE A 434 5.51 1.89 -25.54
C ILE A 434 4.15 1.79 -26.22
N ILE A 435 3.29 2.78 -26.03
CA ILE A 435 1.95 2.77 -26.63
C ILE A 435 2.02 2.85 -28.17
N ASN A 436 3.08 3.43 -28.74
CA ASN A 436 3.28 3.50 -30.19
C ASN A 436 3.83 2.21 -30.83
N GLN A 437 4.06 1.14 -30.07
CA GLN A 437 4.54 -0.12 -30.61
C GLN A 437 3.46 -0.89 -31.41
N PRO A 438 3.86 -1.71 -32.40
CA PRO A 438 2.96 -2.43 -33.31
C PRO A 438 1.91 -3.29 -32.61
N ALA A 439 2.19 -3.85 -31.43
CA ALA A 439 1.23 -4.65 -30.66
C ALA A 439 -0.07 -3.88 -30.32
N LEU A 440 0.00 -2.57 -30.25
CA LEU A 440 -1.14 -1.70 -29.95
C LEU A 440 -1.75 -1.00 -31.17
N ASP A 441 -1.20 -1.13 -32.38
CA ASP A 441 -1.66 -0.41 -33.59
C ASP A 441 -3.15 -0.65 -33.91
N LYS A 442 -3.61 -1.89 -33.70
CA LYS A 442 -5.01 -2.26 -33.87
C LYS A 442 -5.94 -1.55 -32.89
N TYR A 443 -5.45 -1.27 -31.68
CA TYR A 443 -6.26 -0.79 -30.56
C TYR A 443 -6.07 0.72 -30.32
N ARG A 444 -4.86 1.24 -30.51
CA ARG A 444 -4.49 2.62 -30.21
C ARG A 444 -5.25 3.62 -31.07
N GLY A 445 -6.10 4.43 -30.46
CA GLY A 445 -6.74 5.61 -31.03
C GLY A 445 -5.99 6.88 -30.69
N ARG A 446 -6.73 7.98 -30.58
CA ARG A 446 -6.21 9.29 -30.19
C ARG A 446 -5.75 9.29 -28.73
N GLU A 447 -4.63 9.95 -28.42
CA GLU A 447 -4.25 10.28 -27.05
C GLU A 447 -5.24 11.31 -26.47
N ILE A 448 -5.85 10.98 -25.31
CA ILE A 448 -6.83 11.81 -24.60
C ILE A 448 -6.11 12.68 -23.57
N SER A 449 -5.17 12.09 -22.84
CA SER A 449 -4.43 12.72 -21.75
C SER A 449 -2.99 12.18 -21.75
N PRO A 450 -1.98 13.09 -21.68
CA PRO A 450 -2.05 14.55 -21.62
C PRO A 450 -2.54 15.23 -22.90
N GLY A 451 -2.57 14.55 -24.04
CA GLY A 451 -2.86 15.09 -25.35
C GLY A 451 -1.58 15.30 -26.18
N ILE A 452 -1.69 15.05 -27.48
CA ILE A 452 -0.53 15.08 -28.40
C ILE A 452 0.14 16.47 -28.51
N GLU A 453 -0.57 17.53 -28.16
CA GLU A 453 -0.09 18.90 -28.10
C GLU A 453 0.87 19.17 -26.94
N CYS A 454 0.83 18.38 -25.87
CA CYS A 454 1.67 18.52 -24.70
C CYS A 454 3.04 17.83 -24.96
N GLN A 455 4.07 18.58 -25.33
CA GLN A 455 5.37 18.07 -25.82
C GLN A 455 6.58 18.62 -25.08
N THR A 456 6.60 19.93 -24.74
CA THR A 456 7.76 20.55 -24.11
C THR A 456 7.85 20.16 -22.63
N ASP A 457 9.03 20.32 -22.03
CA ASP A 457 9.23 20.05 -20.61
C ASP A 457 8.29 20.87 -19.74
N GLU A 458 8.08 22.13 -20.10
CA GLU A 458 7.18 23.04 -19.37
C GLU A 458 5.72 22.60 -19.45
N GLU A 459 5.26 22.12 -20.62
CA GLU A 459 3.90 21.60 -20.81
C GLU A 459 3.69 20.29 -20.05
N LEU A 460 4.70 19.40 -20.07
CA LEU A 460 4.67 18.15 -19.31
C LEU A 460 4.64 18.42 -17.79
N ASP A 461 5.47 19.36 -17.32
CA ASP A 461 5.48 19.75 -15.90
C ASP A 461 4.14 20.34 -15.46
N GLU A 462 3.54 21.20 -16.30
CA GLU A 462 2.23 21.79 -15.99
C GLU A 462 1.12 20.73 -16.00
N PHE A 463 1.22 19.73 -16.90
CA PHE A 463 0.33 18.57 -16.88
C PHE A 463 0.45 17.80 -15.56
N VAL A 464 1.68 17.50 -15.11
CA VAL A 464 1.92 16.81 -13.84
C VAL A 464 1.37 17.61 -12.65
N ARG A 465 1.60 18.93 -12.60
CA ARG A 465 1.06 19.79 -11.54
C ARG A 465 -0.46 19.73 -11.44
N ASN A 466 -1.14 19.67 -12.57
CA ASN A 466 -2.60 19.71 -12.61
C ASN A 466 -3.26 18.33 -12.49
N HIS A 467 -2.58 17.23 -12.88
CA HIS A 467 -3.19 15.90 -13.02
C HIS A 467 -2.48 14.81 -12.24
N GLY A 468 -1.29 15.07 -11.65
CA GLY A 468 -0.66 14.12 -10.74
C GLY A 468 -1.53 13.87 -9.52
N GLU A 469 -1.68 12.59 -9.14
CA GLU A 469 -2.50 12.15 -8.02
C GLU A 469 -1.77 11.10 -7.19
N THR A 470 -2.19 10.92 -5.95
CA THR A 470 -1.60 9.89 -5.08
C THR A 470 -1.93 8.48 -5.58
N ALA A 471 -0.95 7.58 -5.54
CA ALA A 471 -1.21 6.14 -5.67
C ALA A 471 -1.63 5.48 -4.34
N TYR A 472 -1.91 6.28 -3.30
CA TYR A 472 -2.34 5.86 -1.96
C TYR A 472 -1.31 5.01 -1.19
N HIS A 473 -0.03 5.34 -1.29
CA HIS A 473 1.07 4.61 -0.66
C HIS A 473 1.82 5.40 0.44
N PRO A 474 1.14 6.17 1.35
CA PRO A 474 1.85 6.92 2.38
C PRO A 474 2.60 6.00 3.34
N CYS A 475 3.86 6.34 3.64
CA CYS A 475 4.71 5.60 4.56
C CYS A 475 5.76 6.52 5.24
N GLY A 476 6.55 5.96 6.14
CA GLY A 476 7.80 6.55 6.62
C GLY A 476 7.70 7.50 7.81
N THR A 477 6.51 7.84 8.31
CA THR A 477 6.27 8.87 9.33
C THR A 477 6.65 8.49 10.77
N CYS A 478 7.07 7.26 11.00
CA CYS A 478 7.65 6.74 12.24
C CYS A 478 8.84 5.84 11.89
N LYS A 479 9.73 6.31 10.99
CA LYS A 479 10.74 5.48 10.35
C LYS A 479 11.57 4.67 11.34
N MET A 480 11.89 3.43 10.97
CA MET A 480 12.82 2.59 11.72
C MET A 480 14.28 2.93 11.36
N GLY A 481 15.18 2.68 12.32
CA GLY A 481 16.61 2.92 12.20
C GLY A 481 17.23 3.37 13.52
N ASN A 482 18.47 3.85 13.46
CA ASN A 482 19.23 4.32 14.62
C ASN A 482 19.80 5.74 14.45
N ASP A 483 19.33 6.50 13.45
CA ASP A 483 19.69 7.91 13.32
C ASP A 483 18.82 8.82 14.20
N GLU A 484 19.19 10.10 14.31
CA GLU A 484 18.51 11.10 15.16
C GLU A 484 17.03 11.31 14.82
N MET A 485 16.61 11.03 13.58
CA MET A 485 15.23 11.14 13.11
C MET A 485 14.49 9.79 13.11
N SER A 486 15.12 8.71 13.58
CA SER A 486 14.46 7.42 13.71
C SER A 486 13.52 7.41 14.91
N VAL A 487 12.31 6.90 14.69
CA VAL A 487 11.26 6.83 15.72
C VAL A 487 11.27 5.47 16.41
N VAL A 488 11.56 4.42 15.66
CA VAL A 488 11.60 3.04 16.18
C VAL A 488 12.88 2.33 15.75
N ASP A 489 13.25 1.31 16.52
CA ASP A 489 14.32 0.38 16.14
C ASP A 489 13.85 -0.66 15.11
N GLY A 490 14.74 -1.56 14.68
CA GLY A 490 14.43 -2.62 13.72
C GLY A 490 13.41 -3.67 14.21
N GLU A 491 12.97 -3.62 15.46
CA GLU A 491 11.89 -4.44 16.02
C GLU A 491 10.61 -3.63 16.31
N GLY A 492 10.54 -2.40 15.83
CA GLY A 492 9.41 -1.51 15.99
C GLY A 492 9.29 -0.87 17.37
N ARG A 493 10.23 -1.05 18.31
CA ARG A 493 10.21 -0.43 19.64
C ARG A 493 10.49 1.07 19.52
N VAL A 494 9.65 1.88 20.14
CA VAL A 494 9.82 3.34 20.12
C VAL A 494 11.04 3.74 20.95
N HIS A 495 11.97 4.46 20.34
CA HIS A 495 13.20 4.90 21.01
C HIS A 495 12.91 5.68 22.29
N GLY A 496 13.66 5.39 23.35
CA GLY A 496 13.56 6.06 24.64
C GLY A 496 12.29 5.75 25.45
N LEU A 497 11.40 4.88 24.98
CA LEU A 497 10.19 4.44 25.66
C LEU A 497 10.16 2.94 25.88
N GLN A 498 9.33 2.50 26.82
CA GLN A 498 9.11 1.09 27.13
C GLN A 498 7.64 0.72 26.91
N GLY A 499 7.39 -0.57 26.55
CA GLY A 499 6.04 -1.07 26.40
C GLY A 499 5.26 -0.50 25.22
N LEU A 500 5.95 0.05 24.22
CA LEU A 500 5.35 0.64 23.03
C LEU A 500 6.12 0.26 21.76
N ARG A 501 5.38 -0.24 20.77
CA ARG A 501 5.90 -0.43 19.40
C ARG A 501 4.99 0.25 18.39
N VAL A 502 5.56 0.61 17.24
CA VAL A 502 4.82 0.97 16.03
C VAL A 502 5.05 -0.12 14.99
N VAL A 503 3.96 -0.66 14.44
CA VAL A 503 4.03 -1.80 13.50
C VAL A 503 3.03 -1.57 12.35
N ASP A 504 3.42 -0.80 11.37
CA ASP A 504 2.66 -0.53 10.14
C ASP A 504 3.55 0.14 9.08
N ALA A 505 2.97 0.67 8.00
CA ALA A 505 3.73 1.30 6.94
C ALA A 505 4.50 2.57 7.39
N SER A 506 4.17 3.15 8.53
CA SER A 506 4.89 4.33 9.04
C SER A 506 6.35 4.05 9.40
N ILE A 507 6.69 2.78 9.69
CA ILE A 507 8.08 2.45 10.08
C ILE A 507 9.03 2.24 8.90
N MET A 508 8.53 2.14 7.66
CA MET A 508 9.38 2.01 6.48
C MET A 508 10.34 3.19 6.41
N PRO A 509 11.69 2.98 6.38
CA PRO A 509 12.64 4.10 6.35
C PRO A 509 12.64 4.78 4.98
N GLN A 510 12.46 4.01 3.92
CA GLN A 510 12.26 4.45 2.54
C GLN A 510 11.12 3.68 1.91
N ILE A 511 10.39 4.34 1.01
CA ILE A 511 9.32 3.72 0.24
C ILE A 511 9.91 2.66 -0.71
N ILE A 512 9.19 1.56 -0.89
CA ILE A 512 9.60 0.46 -1.76
C ILE A 512 9.11 0.67 -3.20
N THR A 513 9.74 0.01 -4.16
CA THR A 513 9.36 0.00 -5.57
C THR A 513 8.12 -0.86 -5.79
N GLY A 514 6.93 -0.27 -5.54
CA GLY A 514 5.63 -0.93 -5.70
C GLY A 514 4.61 -0.65 -4.60
N ASN A 515 3.51 -1.40 -4.64
CA ASN A 515 2.38 -1.26 -3.72
C ASN A 515 2.73 -1.72 -2.29
N LEU A 516 2.35 -0.98 -1.25
CA LEU A 516 2.87 -1.18 0.11
C LEU A 516 2.20 -2.30 0.92
N ASN A 517 1.05 -2.86 0.47
CA ASN A 517 0.25 -3.72 1.34
C ASN A 517 0.96 -5.05 1.70
N ALA A 518 1.59 -5.71 0.72
CA ALA A 518 2.32 -6.96 0.97
C ALA A 518 3.48 -6.75 1.95
N THR A 519 4.24 -5.67 1.78
CA THR A 519 5.35 -5.31 2.68
C THR A 519 4.86 -4.94 4.08
N THR A 520 3.72 -4.25 4.20
CA THR A 520 3.11 -3.97 5.51
C THR A 520 2.68 -5.25 6.24
N ILE A 521 2.18 -6.25 5.51
CA ILE A 521 1.85 -7.56 6.06
C ILE A 521 3.13 -8.30 6.49
N MET A 522 4.17 -8.28 5.66
CA MET A 522 5.48 -8.86 5.97
C MET A 522 6.09 -8.25 7.23
N ILE A 523 6.07 -6.93 7.38
CA ILE A 523 6.48 -6.22 8.60
C ILE A 523 5.70 -6.76 9.81
N GLY A 524 4.37 -6.90 9.68
CA GLY A 524 3.53 -7.46 10.73
C GLY A 524 3.94 -8.88 11.13
N GLU A 525 4.22 -9.76 10.16
CA GLU A 525 4.66 -11.15 10.41
C GLU A 525 6.03 -11.20 11.09
N LYS A 526 7.00 -10.42 10.62
CA LYS A 526 8.36 -10.40 11.16
C LYS A 526 8.39 -9.86 12.59
N ILE A 527 7.70 -8.76 12.85
CA ILE A 527 7.64 -8.16 14.20
C ILE A 527 6.76 -9.01 15.15
N ALA A 528 5.73 -9.71 14.64
CA ALA A 528 4.96 -10.65 15.46
C ALA A 528 5.85 -11.76 16.05
N ASP A 529 6.76 -12.32 15.25
CA ASP A 529 7.71 -13.33 15.73
C ASP A 529 8.66 -12.74 16.79
N CYS A 530 9.15 -11.50 16.62
CA CYS A 530 9.95 -10.79 17.63
C CYS A 530 9.18 -10.60 18.96
N ILE A 531 7.91 -10.16 18.91
CA ILE A 531 7.07 -9.96 20.10
C ILE A 531 6.82 -11.28 20.84
N ARG A 532 6.69 -12.37 20.10
CA ARG A 532 6.48 -13.73 20.65
C ARG A 532 7.76 -14.37 21.18
N GLY A 533 8.91 -13.75 20.96
CA GLY A 533 10.23 -14.30 21.34
C GLY A 533 10.62 -15.52 20.50
N LEU A 534 10.14 -15.61 19.28
CA LEU A 534 10.50 -16.67 18.35
C LEU A 534 11.78 -16.29 17.60
N ASP A 535 12.58 -17.31 17.24
CA ASP A 535 13.72 -17.11 16.36
C ASP A 535 13.25 -16.59 15.00
N ALA A 536 14.08 -15.75 14.37
CA ALA A 536 13.82 -15.30 13.00
C ALA A 536 13.76 -16.50 12.05
N LEU A 537 12.89 -16.41 11.05
CA LEU A 537 12.82 -17.44 10.01
C LEU A 537 14.17 -17.57 9.30
N PRO A 538 14.57 -18.78 8.90
CA PRO A 538 15.81 -18.99 8.16
C PRO A 538 15.87 -18.10 6.94
N ARG A 539 17.01 -17.42 6.75
CA ARG A 539 17.28 -16.59 5.58
C ARG A 539 17.09 -17.40 4.30
N SER A 540 16.43 -16.82 3.29
CA SER A 540 16.26 -17.45 1.98
C SER A 540 17.60 -17.55 1.23
N THR A 541 17.69 -18.53 0.35
CA THR A 541 18.81 -18.72 -0.59
C THR A 541 18.37 -18.50 -2.04
N ALA A 542 17.18 -17.94 -2.26
CA ALA A 542 16.68 -17.66 -3.60
C ALA A 542 17.53 -16.60 -4.29
N ASP A 543 17.85 -16.83 -5.55
CA ASP A 543 18.50 -15.82 -6.38
C ASP A 543 17.51 -14.69 -6.73
N TYR A 544 18.02 -13.51 -7.04
CA TYR A 544 17.24 -12.40 -7.56
C TYR A 544 18.03 -11.57 -8.56
N TYR A 545 17.32 -10.94 -9.47
CA TYR A 545 17.91 -10.15 -10.54
C TYR A 545 18.42 -8.80 -10.02
N VAL A 546 19.67 -8.48 -10.41
CA VAL A 546 20.29 -7.17 -10.23
C VAL A 546 20.71 -6.67 -11.61
N ALA A 547 20.35 -5.43 -11.95
CA ALA A 547 20.65 -4.86 -13.25
C ALA A 547 22.17 -4.69 -13.45
N GLY A 548 22.68 -5.10 -14.63
CA GLY A 548 24.11 -5.05 -14.96
C GLY A 548 24.94 -6.22 -14.45
N GLU A 549 24.38 -7.11 -13.66
CA GLU A 549 25.03 -8.37 -13.26
C GLU A 549 24.64 -9.51 -14.21
N ALA A 550 25.62 -10.36 -14.55
CA ALA A 550 25.32 -11.56 -15.34
C ALA A 550 24.47 -12.51 -14.50
N PRO A 551 23.40 -13.13 -15.08
CA PRO A 551 22.59 -14.07 -14.32
C PRO A 551 23.43 -15.26 -13.83
N VAL A 552 23.42 -15.50 -12.53
CA VAL A 552 24.13 -16.62 -11.87
C VAL A 552 23.44 -17.97 -12.13
N ARG A 553 22.45 -18.07 -13.01
CA ARG A 553 21.76 -19.34 -13.30
C ARG A 553 22.46 -20.17 -14.34
N THR A 554 22.87 -21.38 -13.93
CA THR A 554 23.39 -22.47 -14.78
C THR A 554 22.29 -23.42 -15.26
N GLU A 555 21.01 -23.17 -15.05
CA GLU A 555 19.94 -24.06 -15.52
C GLU A 555 19.27 -23.52 -16.81
N PRO A 556 19.08 -24.38 -17.81
CA PRO A 556 18.41 -23.98 -19.06
C PRO A 556 16.93 -23.70 -18.81
N ALA A 557 16.41 -22.66 -19.47
CA ALA A 557 14.99 -22.37 -19.49
C ALA A 557 14.19 -23.64 -19.87
N ARG A 558 13.20 -24.01 -19.08
CA ARG A 558 12.29 -25.10 -19.43
C ARG A 558 11.61 -24.78 -20.76
N PRO A 559 11.56 -25.70 -21.72
CA PRO A 559 10.86 -25.45 -22.96
C PRO A 559 9.39 -25.19 -22.72
N ALA A 560 8.83 -24.28 -23.54
CA ALA A 560 7.48 -23.73 -23.48
C ALA A 560 6.37 -24.78 -23.63
#